data_f6980f43a58d047880e201b0781a3b13
#
_entry.id   f6980f43a58d047880e201b0781a3b13
#
_cell.length_a   1.000
_cell.length_b   1.000
_cell.length_c   1.000
_cell.angle_alpha   90.00
_cell.angle_beta   90.00
_cell.angle_gamma   90.00
#
_symmetry.space_group_name_H-M   'P 1'
#
loop_
_entity.id
_entity.type
_entity.pdbx_description
1 polymer ?
#
loop_
_entity_poly.entity_id
_entity_poly.type
_entity_poly.pdbx_seq_one_letter_code
_entity_poly.pdbx_strand_id
1 'polypeptide(L)'
;IGRKEDIIRNKSGEAFSPDFIETRLKFSPFIKEAVIFGEGRPFLTAMINIDFGNTGNWAEQKMIPYTTYLDLSQQPAVEELMLSEVRLVNEQLPEAMKVRKFILLYKMLDADEDELTRTGKVRRRFVYGLYLKLIEAMYSGEEKMQVRGKVRYRDGQVGEIDT
;
A
#
# COMPACT_ATOMS: atom_id res chain seq x y z
N ILE A 1 8.66 -7.94 -16.39
CA ILE A 1 9.98 -8.35 -15.97
C ILE A 1 10.72 -7.20 -15.37
N GLY A 2 11.05 -7.30 -14.12
CA GLY A 2 11.72 -6.25 -13.42
C GLY A 2 13.20 -6.21 -13.76
N ARG A 3 13.83 -5.08 -13.46
CA ARG A 3 15.26 -4.97 -13.58
C ARG A 3 15.90 -5.83 -12.50
N LYS A 4 17.17 -6.20 -12.73
CA LYS A 4 17.83 -7.07 -11.80
C LYS A 4 17.85 -6.52 -10.39
N GLU A 5 18.07 -5.24 -10.25
CA GLU A 5 18.11 -4.62 -8.94
C GLU A 5 16.75 -4.54 -8.29
N ASP A 6 15.68 -4.84 -9.04
CA ASP A 6 14.33 -4.83 -8.47
C ASP A 6 13.90 -6.20 -7.97
N ILE A 7 14.75 -7.19 -8.08
CA ILE A 7 14.46 -8.53 -7.55
C ILE A 7 14.92 -8.57 -6.11
N ILE A 8 14.04 -8.92 -5.20
CA ILE A 8 14.40 -9.04 -3.79
C ILE A 8 14.03 -10.42 -3.28
N ARG A 9 14.54 -10.76 -2.11
CA ARG A 9 14.31 -12.08 -1.52
C ARG A 9 13.63 -11.94 -0.17
N ASN A 10 12.68 -12.83 0.09
CA ASN A 10 12.00 -12.83 1.37
C ASN A 10 12.86 -13.56 2.42
N LYS A 11 12.32 -13.73 3.61
CA LYS A 11 13.06 -14.34 4.70
C LYS A 11 13.45 -15.79 4.40
N SER A 12 12.64 -16.48 3.62
CA SER A 12 12.93 -17.87 3.23
C SER A 12 13.91 -17.97 2.08
N GLY A 13 14.36 -16.85 1.53
CA GLY A 13 15.30 -16.85 0.42
C GLY A 13 14.65 -16.91 -0.95
N GLU A 14 13.34 -16.90 -1.03
CA GLU A 14 12.66 -16.94 -2.31
C GLU A 14 12.73 -15.57 -2.99
N ALA A 15 13.08 -15.57 -4.27
CA ALA A 15 13.19 -14.33 -5.03
C ALA A 15 11.84 -13.94 -5.60
N PHE A 16 11.56 -12.65 -5.63
CA PHE A 16 10.34 -12.16 -6.24
C PHE A 16 10.57 -10.75 -6.78
N SER A 17 9.69 -10.34 -7.68
CA SER A 17 9.74 -9.02 -8.28
C SER A 17 8.61 -8.17 -7.71
N PRO A 18 8.93 -7.15 -6.91
CA PRO A 18 7.89 -6.25 -6.41
C PRO A 18 7.12 -5.58 -7.54
N ASP A 19 7.82 -5.22 -8.63
CA ASP A 19 7.19 -4.55 -9.77
C ASP A 19 6.05 -5.38 -10.35
N PHE A 20 6.24 -6.69 -10.42
CA PHE A 20 5.22 -7.56 -10.97
C PHE A 20 3.94 -7.48 -10.13
N ILE A 21 4.09 -7.53 -8.82
CA ILE A 21 2.94 -7.51 -7.91
C ILE A 21 2.31 -6.13 -7.90
N GLU A 22 3.13 -5.08 -7.91
CA GLU A 22 2.63 -3.71 -7.93
C GLU A 22 1.81 -3.46 -9.19
N THR A 23 2.28 -3.95 -10.33
CA THR A 23 1.55 -3.77 -11.57
C THR A 23 0.21 -4.49 -11.52
N ARG A 24 0.19 -5.69 -10.94
CA ARG A 24 -1.06 -6.41 -10.80
C ARG A 24 -2.06 -5.66 -9.93
N LEU A 25 -1.58 -5.08 -8.83
CA LEU A 25 -2.46 -4.30 -7.97
C LEU A 25 -2.99 -3.08 -8.70
N LYS A 26 -2.17 -2.45 -9.53
CA LYS A 26 -2.60 -1.24 -10.24
C LYS A 26 -3.53 -1.52 -11.40
N PHE A 27 -3.80 -2.77 -11.72
CA PHE A 27 -4.87 -3.08 -12.66
C PHE A 27 -6.24 -2.76 -12.08
N SER A 28 -6.35 -2.67 -10.76
CA SER A 28 -7.59 -2.24 -10.13
C SER A 28 -7.83 -0.77 -10.45
N PRO A 29 -9.05 -0.40 -10.85
CA PRO A 29 -9.33 1.02 -11.12
C PRO A 29 -9.28 1.88 -9.86
N PHE A 30 -9.28 1.25 -8.68
CA PHE A 30 -9.28 1.98 -7.43
C PHE A 30 -7.90 2.19 -6.84
N ILE A 31 -6.86 1.61 -7.43
CA ILE A 31 -5.50 1.71 -6.90
C ILE A 31 -4.65 2.52 -7.85
N LYS A 32 -4.18 3.67 -7.39
CA LYS A 32 -3.33 4.55 -8.18
C LYS A 32 -1.87 4.14 -8.12
N GLU A 33 -1.38 3.85 -6.91
CA GLU A 33 -0.01 3.41 -6.71
C GLU A 33 0.02 2.34 -5.63
N ALA A 34 0.99 1.45 -5.76
CA ALA A 34 1.21 0.40 -4.79
C ALA A 34 2.71 0.18 -4.67
N VAL A 35 3.19 0.05 -3.44
CA VAL A 35 4.60 -0.20 -3.18
C VAL A 35 4.68 -1.45 -2.32
N ILE A 36 5.39 -2.47 -2.80
CA ILE A 36 5.49 -3.76 -2.11
C ILE A 36 6.80 -3.81 -1.32
N PHE A 37 6.70 -4.27 -0.10
CA PHE A 37 7.86 -4.50 0.76
C PHE A 37 7.87 -5.94 1.20
N GLY A 38 9.03 -6.49 1.44
CA GLY A 38 9.14 -7.87 1.85
C GLY A 38 10.56 -8.39 1.91
N GLU A 39 11.54 -7.52 1.61
CA GLU A 39 12.93 -7.96 1.61
C GLU A 39 13.33 -8.43 3.00
N GLY A 40 13.77 -9.68 3.10
CA GLY A 40 14.17 -10.26 4.39
C GLY A 40 13.03 -10.45 5.37
N ARG A 41 11.80 -10.37 4.91
CA ARG A 41 10.63 -10.44 5.79
C ARG A 41 9.87 -11.75 5.57
N PRO A 42 9.09 -12.16 6.57
CA PRO A 42 8.37 -13.43 6.47
C PRO A 42 7.18 -13.40 5.51
N PHE A 43 6.68 -12.21 5.17
CA PHE A 43 5.57 -12.07 4.24
C PHE A 43 5.65 -10.70 3.59
N LEU A 44 4.81 -10.48 2.57
CA LEU A 44 4.81 -9.22 1.84
C LEU A 44 3.76 -8.27 2.40
N THR A 45 4.10 -6.99 2.38
CA THR A 45 3.16 -5.93 2.73
C THR A 45 3.14 -4.90 1.62
N ALA A 46 2.12 -4.04 1.63
CA ALA A 46 1.96 -3.03 0.60
C ALA A 46 1.55 -1.70 1.20
N MET A 47 2.02 -0.62 0.59
CA MET A 47 1.49 0.72 0.83
C MET A 47 0.72 1.10 -0.43
N ILE A 48 -0.50 1.59 -0.26
CA ILE A 48 -1.40 1.81 -1.37
C ILE A 48 -1.90 3.25 -1.38
N ASN A 49 -1.84 3.87 -2.57
CA ASN A 49 -2.54 5.12 -2.82
C ASN A 49 -3.81 4.80 -3.59
N ILE A 50 -4.94 5.27 -3.12
CA ILE A 50 -6.19 5.07 -3.85
C ILE A 50 -6.22 5.99 -5.05
N ASP A 51 -6.97 5.60 -6.07
CA ASP A 51 -7.28 6.48 -7.19
C ASP A 51 -8.43 7.37 -6.75
N PHE A 52 -8.15 8.65 -6.60
CA PHE A 52 -9.12 9.56 -6.01
C PHE A 52 -10.39 9.67 -6.86
N GLY A 53 -10.22 9.78 -8.17
CA GLY A 53 -11.37 9.93 -9.06
C GLY A 53 -12.29 8.72 -9.06
N ASN A 54 -11.71 7.56 -9.29
CA ASN A 54 -12.52 6.34 -9.38
C ASN A 54 -13.08 5.95 -8.03
N THR A 55 -12.29 6.06 -6.98
CA THR A 55 -12.76 5.70 -5.65
C THR A 55 -13.82 6.68 -5.17
N GLY A 56 -13.63 7.97 -5.53
CA GLY A 56 -14.63 8.97 -5.18
C GLY A 56 -15.96 8.71 -5.86
N ASN A 57 -15.93 8.36 -7.15
CA ASN A 57 -17.16 8.02 -7.85
C ASN A 57 -17.85 6.82 -7.22
N TRP A 58 -17.06 5.83 -6.84
CA TRP A 58 -17.61 4.66 -6.17
C TRP A 58 -18.27 5.05 -4.84
N ALA A 59 -17.61 5.93 -4.09
CA ALA A 59 -18.14 6.37 -2.81
C ALA A 59 -19.44 7.15 -2.98
N GLU A 60 -19.50 7.99 -3.99
CA GLU A 60 -20.72 8.76 -4.25
C GLU A 60 -21.89 7.85 -4.58
N GLN A 61 -21.64 6.81 -5.36
CA GLN A 61 -22.69 5.86 -5.68
C GLN A 61 -23.17 5.09 -4.46
N LYS A 62 -22.29 4.93 -3.47
CA LYS A 62 -22.63 4.27 -2.23
C LYS A 62 -23.12 5.24 -1.18
N MET A 63 -23.21 6.53 -1.52
CA MET A 63 -23.65 7.59 -0.62
C MET A 63 -22.74 7.71 0.60
N ILE A 64 -21.45 7.53 0.39
CA ILE A 64 -20.43 7.69 1.41
C ILE A 64 -19.87 9.10 1.32
N PRO A 65 -20.00 9.93 2.35
CA PRO A 65 -19.53 11.32 2.27
C PRO A 65 -18.01 11.40 2.40
N TYR A 66 -17.43 12.33 1.66
CA TYR A 66 -16.00 12.65 1.78
C TYR A 66 -15.79 14.03 1.18
N THR A 67 -14.69 14.68 1.55
CA THR A 67 -14.33 15.97 0.96
C THR A 67 -12.94 15.99 0.37
N THR A 68 -11.99 15.31 1.01
CA THR A 68 -10.60 15.37 0.58
C THR A 68 -10.05 13.97 0.34
N TYR A 69 -8.85 13.92 -0.23
CA TYR A 69 -8.15 12.65 -0.39
C TYR A 69 -7.97 11.96 0.96
N LEU A 70 -7.53 12.71 1.96
CA LEU A 70 -7.36 12.16 3.29
C LEU A 70 -8.66 11.53 3.79
N ASP A 71 -9.71 12.29 3.69
CA ASP A 71 -11.02 11.85 4.15
C ASP A 71 -11.42 10.55 3.49
N LEU A 72 -11.35 10.52 2.15
CA LEU A 72 -11.77 9.35 1.40
C LEU A 72 -10.90 8.14 1.71
N SER A 73 -9.58 8.34 1.80
CA SER A 73 -8.66 7.24 2.01
C SER A 73 -8.84 6.60 3.39
N GLN A 74 -9.45 7.30 4.33
CA GLN A 74 -9.61 6.78 5.69
C GLN A 74 -11.02 6.29 5.98
N GLN A 75 -11.89 6.22 4.99
CA GLN A 75 -13.22 5.68 5.18
C GLN A 75 -13.14 4.17 5.34
N PRO A 76 -13.82 3.62 6.35
CA PRO A 76 -13.79 2.16 6.55
C PRO A 76 -14.29 1.38 5.32
N ALA A 77 -15.27 1.93 4.60
CA ALA A 77 -15.78 1.27 3.41
C ALA A 77 -14.73 1.22 2.30
N VAL A 78 -13.87 2.24 2.23
CA VAL A 78 -12.79 2.27 1.26
C VAL A 78 -11.72 1.23 1.62
N GLU A 79 -11.45 1.09 2.91
CA GLU A 79 -10.51 0.06 3.34
C GLU A 79 -11.02 -1.32 2.96
N GLU A 80 -12.30 -1.59 3.13
CA GLU A 80 -12.86 -2.86 2.74
C GLU A 80 -12.82 -3.07 1.24
N LEU A 81 -13.05 -2.00 0.47
CA LEU A 81 -12.93 -2.08 -0.97
C LEU A 81 -11.51 -2.47 -1.36
N MET A 82 -10.51 -1.83 -0.77
CA MET A 82 -9.13 -2.16 -1.08
C MET A 82 -8.78 -3.58 -0.65
N LEU A 83 -9.31 -4.01 0.47
CA LEU A 83 -9.08 -5.37 0.91
C LEU A 83 -9.58 -6.38 -0.12
N SER A 84 -10.76 -6.14 -0.68
CA SER A 84 -11.28 -7.05 -1.69
C SER A 84 -10.44 -7.00 -2.96
N GLU A 85 -9.91 -5.83 -3.33
CA GLU A 85 -9.06 -5.72 -4.51
C GLU A 85 -7.73 -6.46 -4.31
N VAL A 86 -7.15 -6.35 -3.12
CA VAL A 86 -5.91 -7.06 -2.82
C VAL A 86 -6.17 -8.57 -2.82
N ARG A 87 -7.29 -9.00 -2.28
CA ARG A 87 -7.62 -10.42 -2.27
C ARG A 87 -7.75 -10.99 -3.68
N LEU A 88 -8.34 -10.22 -4.59
CA LEU A 88 -8.45 -10.68 -5.98
C LEU A 88 -7.08 -10.89 -6.59
N VAL A 89 -6.16 -9.99 -6.35
CA VAL A 89 -4.80 -10.14 -6.87
C VAL A 89 -4.13 -11.35 -6.22
N ASN A 90 -4.30 -11.49 -4.91
CA ASN A 90 -3.68 -12.60 -4.17
C ASN A 90 -4.11 -13.96 -4.70
N GLU A 91 -5.33 -14.07 -5.21
CA GLU A 91 -5.80 -15.35 -5.72
C GLU A 91 -4.95 -15.88 -6.87
N GLN A 92 -4.25 -14.98 -7.55
CA GLN A 92 -3.43 -15.36 -8.69
C GLN A 92 -1.95 -15.42 -8.36
N LEU A 93 -1.59 -15.27 -7.09
CA LEU A 93 -0.19 -15.25 -6.69
C LEU A 93 0.17 -16.51 -5.90
N PRO A 94 1.42 -16.97 -6.02
CA PRO A 94 1.88 -18.07 -5.14
C PRO A 94 1.77 -17.63 -3.69
N GLU A 95 1.68 -18.59 -2.82
CA GLU A 95 1.47 -18.30 -1.40
C GLU A 95 2.51 -17.35 -0.85
N ALA A 96 3.78 -17.52 -1.21
CA ALA A 96 4.85 -16.69 -0.69
C ALA A 96 4.79 -15.24 -1.21
N MET A 97 4.08 -15.02 -2.30
CA MET A 97 4.00 -13.70 -2.93
C MET A 97 2.73 -12.97 -2.60
N LYS A 98 1.85 -13.54 -1.79
CA LYS A 98 0.61 -12.88 -1.44
C LYS A 98 0.87 -11.74 -0.47
N VAL A 99 0.13 -10.65 -0.67
CA VAL A 99 0.21 -9.49 0.22
C VAL A 99 -0.64 -9.80 1.45
N ARG A 100 -0.01 -9.79 2.61
CA ARG A 100 -0.70 -10.16 3.85
C ARG A 100 -1.27 -8.98 4.60
N LYS A 101 -0.65 -7.81 4.47
CA LYS A 101 -1.10 -6.60 5.14
C LYS A 101 -0.86 -5.43 4.23
N PHE A 102 -1.67 -4.39 4.38
CA PHE A 102 -1.45 -3.18 3.60
C PHE A 102 -1.88 -1.96 4.39
N ILE A 103 -1.40 -0.81 3.95
CA ILE A 103 -1.72 0.48 4.51
C ILE A 103 -2.26 1.36 3.41
N LEU A 104 -3.32 2.10 3.70
CA LEU A 104 -3.80 3.14 2.80
C LEU A 104 -3.19 4.46 3.25
N LEU A 105 -2.36 5.04 2.40
CA LEU A 105 -1.74 6.31 2.73
C LEU A 105 -2.78 7.42 2.62
N TYR A 106 -2.64 8.42 3.48
CA TYR A 106 -3.58 9.52 3.50
C TYR A 106 -3.26 10.59 2.47
N LYS A 107 -2.11 10.50 1.83
CA LYS A 107 -1.72 11.42 0.77
C LYS A 107 -1.10 10.63 -0.37
N MET A 108 -1.10 11.23 -1.55
CA MET A 108 -0.48 10.61 -2.70
C MET A 108 1.04 10.73 -2.61
N LEU A 109 1.74 9.72 -3.14
CA LEU A 109 3.17 9.81 -3.28
C LEU A 109 3.49 10.95 -4.25
N ASP A 110 4.58 11.66 -3.98
CA ASP A 110 4.84 12.93 -4.64
C ASP A 110 6.27 13.01 -5.12
N ALA A 111 6.45 13.42 -6.38
CA ALA A 111 7.77 13.61 -6.93
C ALA A 111 8.51 14.77 -6.26
N ASP A 112 7.77 15.78 -5.83
CA ASP A 112 8.39 16.92 -5.16
C ASP A 112 8.95 16.56 -3.80
N GLU A 113 8.48 15.47 -3.22
CA GLU A 113 8.99 14.97 -1.94
C GLU A 113 9.91 13.78 -2.16
N ASP A 114 10.38 13.60 -3.39
CA ASP A 114 11.33 12.53 -3.75
C ASP A 114 10.79 11.12 -3.59
N GLU A 115 9.49 10.96 -3.44
CA GLU A 115 8.90 9.63 -3.35
C GLU A 115 8.73 8.99 -4.71
N LEU A 116 8.62 9.81 -5.76
CA LEU A 116 8.54 9.35 -7.14
C LEU A 116 9.67 9.96 -7.93
N THR A 117 10.07 9.29 -9.00
CA THR A 117 10.99 9.88 -9.95
C THR A 117 10.22 10.88 -10.82
N ARG A 118 10.95 11.63 -11.65
CA ARG A 118 10.32 12.59 -12.56
C ARG A 118 9.32 11.93 -13.49
N THR A 119 9.56 10.66 -13.83
CA THR A 119 8.67 9.94 -14.71
C THR A 119 7.56 9.22 -13.95
N GLY A 120 7.45 9.48 -12.65
CA GLY A 120 6.37 8.91 -11.86
C GLY A 120 6.63 7.53 -11.31
N LYS A 121 7.86 7.06 -11.35
CA LYS A 121 8.18 5.74 -10.83
C LYS A 121 8.50 5.82 -9.34
N VAL A 122 7.96 4.89 -8.57
CA VAL A 122 8.17 4.89 -7.12
C VAL A 122 9.64 4.60 -6.79
N ARG A 123 10.18 5.38 -5.88
CA ARG A 123 11.53 5.19 -5.37
C ARG A 123 11.44 4.31 -4.12
N ARG A 124 11.43 3.01 -4.32
CA ARG A 124 11.10 2.05 -3.24
C ARG A 124 11.99 2.18 -2.02
N ARG A 125 13.30 2.28 -2.21
CA ARG A 125 14.20 2.35 -1.06
C ARG A 125 14.01 3.64 -0.28
N PHE A 126 13.79 4.74 -0.97
CA PHE A 126 13.56 6.01 -0.31
C PHE A 126 12.23 5.96 0.48
N VAL A 127 11.19 5.44 -0.16
CA VAL A 127 9.88 5.32 0.48
C VAL A 127 9.96 4.37 1.68
N TYR A 128 10.71 3.28 1.54
CA TYR A 128 10.88 2.35 2.64
C TYR A 128 11.46 3.06 3.87
N GLY A 129 12.51 3.87 3.67
CA GLY A 129 13.12 4.57 4.79
C GLY A 129 12.21 5.62 5.38
N LEU A 130 11.49 6.33 4.51
CA LEU A 130 10.61 7.41 4.96
C LEU A 130 9.46 6.88 5.82
N TYR A 131 8.91 5.73 5.47
CA TYR A 131 7.76 5.16 6.18
C TYR A 131 8.15 3.94 7.00
N LEU A 132 9.41 3.88 7.42
CA LEU A 132 9.92 2.69 8.08
C LEU A 132 9.11 2.27 9.30
N LYS A 133 8.70 3.24 10.11
CA LYS A 133 7.96 2.91 11.32
C LYS A 133 6.62 2.25 11.01
N LEU A 134 5.95 2.72 9.96
CA LEU A 134 4.69 2.11 9.56
C LEU A 134 4.90 0.71 9.04
N ILE A 135 5.95 0.53 8.26
CA ILE A 135 6.25 -0.79 7.71
C ILE A 135 6.61 -1.75 8.81
N GLU A 136 7.43 -1.30 9.76
CA GLU A 136 7.80 -2.15 10.89
C GLU A 136 6.57 -2.53 11.72
N ALA A 137 5.63 -1.61 11.86
CA ALA A 137 4.42 -1.90 12.62
C ALA A 137 3.61 -3.03 11.97
N MET A 138 3.60 -3.08 10.63
CA MET A 138 2.89 -4.15 9.95
C MET A 138 3.53 -5.51 10.24
N TYR A 139 4.84 -5.53 10.44
CA TYR A 139 5.55 -6.80 10.67
C TYR A 139 5.65 -7.17 12.13
N SER A 140 5.52 -6.18 13.02
CA SER A 140 5.72 -6.44 14.44
C SER A 140 4.49 -7.02 15.12
N GLY A 141 3.33 -6.98 14.47
CA GLY A 141 2.10 -7.41 15.10
C GLY A 141 1.54 -6.41 16.08
N GLU A 142 2.01 -5.14 16.00
CA GLU A 142 1.52 -4.12 16.91
C GLU A 142 0.05 -3.86 16.72
N GLU A 143 -0.58 -3.38 17.78
CA GLU A 143 -1.98 -3.11 17.75
C GLU A 143 -2.31 -1.96 16.83
N LYS A 144 -3.51 -2.01 16.30
CA LYS A 144 -4.00 -0.98 15.40
C LYS A 144 -3.92 0.40 16.02
N MET A 145 -4.18 0.51 17.30
CA MET A 145 -4.18 1.79 17.96
C MET A 145 -2.81 2.44 17.95
N GLN A 146 -1.77 1.67 18.16
CA GLN A 146 -0.41 2.20 18.16
C GLN A 146 -0.03 2.74 16.80
N VAL A 147 -0.39 2.02 15.75
CA VAL A 147 -0.14 2.48 14.39
C VAL A 147 -0.88 3.78 14.13
N ARG A 148 -2.13 3.85 14.55
CA ARG A 148 -2.92 5.05 14.35
C ARG A 148 -2.31 6.26 15.03
N GLY A 149 -1.79 6.09 16.22
CA GLY A 149 -1.15 7.18 16.93
C GLY A 149 0.05 7.72 16.18
N LYS A 150 0.89 6.86 15.66
CA LYS A 150 2.06 7.30 14.93
C LYS A 150 1.69 8.02 13.66
N VAL A 151 0.75 7.49 12.94
CA VAL A 151 0.39 8.03 11.65
C VAL A 151 -0.21 9.41 11.76
N ARG A 152 -0.92 9.67 12.84
CA ARG A 152 -1.62 10.94 12.97
C ARG A 152 -0.68 12.12 12.84
N TYR A 153 0.56 11.98 13.28
CA TYR A 153 1.49 13.09 13.23
C TYR A 153 2.16 13.28 11.90
N ARG A 154 2.41 12.19 11.18
CA ARG A 154 3.20 12.31 9.98
C ARG A 154 2.40 12.09 8.72
N ASP A 155 1.72 10.99 8.65
CA ASP A 155 1.12 10.55 7.42
C ASP A 155 -0.38 10.49 7.52
N GLY A 156 -0.98 11.05 8.53
CA GLY A 156 -2.41 10.97 8.71
C GLY A 156 -2.74 9.73 9.48
N GLN A 157 -3.53 8.89 8.92
CA GLN A 157 -4.02 7.80 9.65
C GLN A 157 -3.91 6.51 8.88
N VAL A 158 -3.28 5.53 9.45
CA VAL A 158 -3.26 4.21 8.88
C VAL A 158 -3.78 3.21 9.89
N GLY A 159 -4.53 3.69 10.85
CA GLY A 159 -4.97 2.83 11.94
C GLY A 159 -5.92 1.76 11.53
N GLU A 160 -6.44 1.83 10.33
CA GLU A 160 -7.38 0.84 9.88
C GLU A 160 -6.74 -0.35 9.21
N ILE A 161 -5.46 -0.52 9.37
CA ILE A 161 -4.76 -1.57 8.78
C ILE A 161 -5.05 -2.80 9.49
N ASP A 162 -5.68 -3.29 10.04
CA ASP A 162 -5.76 -4.50 10.64
C ASP A 162 -6.38 -5.46 9.80
N THR A 163 -5.74 -6.26 9.26
CA THR A 163 -6.30 -7.23 8.37
C THR A 163 -6.19 -8.66 8.85
#